data_0afc63df9cd7442c5e074121967f8bce
#
_entry.id   0afc63df9cd7442c5e074121967f8bce
#
_cell.length_a   1.000
_cell.length_b   1.000
_cell.length_c   1.000
_cell.angle_alpha   90.00
_cell.angle_beta   90.00
_cell.angle_gamma   90.00
#
_symmetry.space_group_name_H-M   'P 1'
#
loop_
_entity.id
_entity.type
_entity.pdbx_description
1 polymer ?
#
loop_
_entity_poly.entity_id
_entity_poly.type
_entity_poly.pdbx_seq_one_letter_code
_entity_poly.pdbx_strand_id
1 'polypeptide(L)'
;MSQKKRILLIEDEEDIAALIKLQAELSGYKLHVEVDGINGYRAIDREKPDLVILDIMLPGENGLDVCRRMKSAPELKNIPVIILSAKGDELDIVLGLELGADDYVQKPFSPKILFSRIKAILRRGYEPEKTVKMVKFNEFGLDVEQYLLRKGDKAIPLTLSEFGILRRLVSNRGKVLTRNQLLDDINNDDDFIVDRNIDVHIASLRKKLGPTFDWIETVRGVGYRLSAPAAPTDTGT
;
A
#
# COMPACT_ATOMS: atom_id res chain seq x y z
N MET A 1 19.57 10.03 -20.09
CA MET A 1 18.49 9.00 -20.24
C MET A 1 18.20 8.44 -18.86
N SER A 2 17.00 8.58 -18.34
CA SER A 2 16.63 8.02 -17.03
C SER A 2 16.70 6.49 -17.11
N GLN A 3 17.36 5.86 -16.14
CA GLN A 3 17.50 4.41 -16.08
C GLN A 3 16.10 3.81 -15.85
N LYS A 4 15.69 2.83 -16.67
CA LYS A 4 14.41 2.15 -16.48
C LYS A 4 14.37 1.46 -15.11
N LYS A 5 13.29 1.64 -14.37
CA LYS A 5 13.05 0.98 -13.09
C LYS A 5 12.96 -0.53 -13.26
N ARG A 6 13.54 -1.28 -12.31
CA ARG A 6 13.64 -2.74 -12.32
C ARG A 6 12.60 -3.32 -11.38
N ILE A 7 11.78 -4.20 -11.90
CA ILE A 7 10.76 -4.93 -11.14
C ILE A 7 11.16 -6.40 -11.14
N LEU A 8 11.12 -7.05 -10.00
CA LEU A 8 11.23 -8.50 -9.88
C LEU A 8 9.83 -9.06 -9.64
N LEU A 9 9.41 -10.00 -10.47
CA LEU A 9 8.20 -10.79 -10.32
C LEU A 9 8.58 -12.18 -9.83
N ILE A 10 7.93 -12.67 -8.77
CA ILE A 10 8.05 -14.04 -8.30
C ILE A 10 6.67 -14.66 -8.40
N GLU A 11 6.48 -15.52 -9.43
CA GLU A 11 5.19 -16.06 -9.86
C GLU A 11 5.45 -17.34 -10.64
N ASP A 12 4.80 -18.45 -10.27
CA ASP A 12 4.96 -19.75 -10.90
C ASP A 12 3.96 -20.00 -12.04
N GLU A 13 2.87 -19.24 -12.12
CA GLU A 13 1.90 -19.33 -13.21
C GLU A 13 2.40 -18.58 -14.47
N GLU A 14 2.82 -19.34 -15.49
CA GLU A 14 3.39 -18.79 -16.75
C GLU A 14 2.47 -17.77 -17.43
N ASP A 15 1.15 -18.02 -17.44
CA ASP A 15 0.16 -17.13 -18.09
C ASP A 15 0.09 -15.76 -17.38
N ILE A 16 0.15 -15.76 -16.04
CA ILE A 16 0.16 -14.54 -15.24
C ILE A 16 1.47 -13.79 -15.45
N ALA A 17 2.60 -14.51 -15.42
CA ALA A 17 3.91 -13.93 -15.65
C ALA A 17 4.03 -13.30 -17.06
N ALA A 18 3.52 -13.97 -18.08
CA ALA A 18 3.50 -13.44 -19.45
C ALA A 18 2.65 -12.16 -19.57
N LEU A 19 1.49 -12.13 -18.92
CA LEU A 19 0.59 -10.98 -18.90
C LEU A 19 1.23 -9.76 -18.23
N ILE A 20 1.87 -9.99 -17.07
CA ILE A 20 2.59 -8.94 -16.32
C ILE A 20 3.81 -8.45 -17.14
N LYS A 21 4.54 -9.35 -17.78
CA LYS A 21 5.70 -9.00 -18.62
C LYS A 21 5.31 -8.09 -19.78
N LEU A 22 4.24 -8.41 -20.50
CA LEU A 22 3.74 -7.56 -21.60
C LEU A 22 3.41 -6.15 -21.07
N GLN A 23 2.70 -6.06 -19.97
CA GLN A 23 2.33 -4.76 -19.40
C GLN A 23 3.54 -3.98 -18.85
N ALA A 24 4.55 -4.66 -18.31
CA ALA A 24 5.80 -4.04 -17.87
C ALA A 24 6.54 -3.37 -19.04
N GLU A 25 6.64 -4.07 -20.15
CA GLU A 25 7.27 -3.54 -21.38
C GLU A 25 6.52 -2.31 -21.90
N LEU A 26 5.19 -2.37 -21.98
CA LEU A 26 4.34 -1.24 -22.40
C LEU A 26 4.46 -0.05 -21.44
N SER A 27 4.69 -0.29 -20.17
CA SER A 27 4.83 0.75 -19.14
C SER A 27 6.27 1.25 -18.96
N GLY A 28 7.23 0.71 -19.73
CA GLY A 28 8.62 1.17 -19.76
C GLY A 28 9.49 0.66 -18.61
N TYR A 29 9.06 -0.39 -17.89
CA TYR A 29 9.82 -1.06 -16.85
C TYR A 29 10.71 -2.19 -17.40
N LYS A 30 11.74 -2.57 -16.62
CA LYS A 30 12.47 -3.83 -16.81
C LYS A 30 11.91 -4.84 -15.84
N LEU A 31 11.44 -5.98 -16.35
CA LEU A 31 10.94 -7.08 -15.53
C LEU A 31 11.93 -8.25 -15.55
N HIS A 32 12.25 -8.77 -14.38
CA HIS A 32 12.87 -10.08 -14.17
C HIS A 32 11.83 -10.99 -13.53
N VAL A 33 11.78 -12.27 -13.92
CA VAL A 33 10.81 -13.24 -13.42
C VAL A 33 11.55 -14.41 -12.80
N GLU A 34 11.15 -14.79 -11.59
CA GLU A 34 11.53 -16.02 -10.89
C GLU A 34 10.26 -16.83 -10.60
N VAL A 35 10.38 -18.16 -10.61
CA VAL A 35 9.22 -19.06 -10.53
C VAL A 35 9.05 -19.73 -9.17
N ASP A 36 9.93 -19.49 -8.23
CA ASP A 36 9.90 -20.05 -6.88
C ASP A 36 10.43 -19.05 -5.83
N GLY A 37 10.03 -19.26 -4.57
CA GLY A 37 10.39 -18.35 -3.48
C GLY A 37 11.88 -18.34 -3.14
N ILE A 38 12.58 -19.47 -3.28
CA ILE A 38 14.00 -19.60 -2.93
C ILE A 38 14.87 -18.80 -3.90
N ASN A 39 14.67 -18.99 -5.20
CA ASN A 39 15.38 -18.26 -6.24
C ASN A 39 14.95 -16.79 -6.27
N GLY A 40 13.66 -16.53 -6.03
CA GLY A 40 13.11 -15.19 -5.86
C GLY A 40 13.82 -14.40 -4.77
N TYR A 41 13.98 -14.96 -3.57
CA TYR A 41 14.72 -14.28 -2.50
C TYR A 41 16.20 -14.03 -2.86
N ARG A 42 16.86 -14.99 -3.50
CA ARG A 42 18.24 -14.83 -3.97
C ARG A 42 18.35 -13.71 -5.02
N ALA A 43 17.36 -13.62 -5.92
CA ALA A 43 17.30 -12.55 -6.91
C ALA A 43 17.08 -11.18 -6.26
N ILE A 44 16.20 -11.07 -5.26
CA ILE A 44 16.02 -9.83 -4.47
C ILE A 44 17.34 -9.38 -3.88
N ASP A 45 18.06 -10.29 -3.23
CA ASP A 45 19.31 -9.96 -2.54
C ASP A 45 20.43 -9.57 -3.52
N ARG A 46 20.54 -10.28 -4.64
CA ARG A 46 21.55 -10.02 -5.68
C ARG A 46 21.30 -8.72 -6.44
N GLU A 47 20.05 -8.47 -6.84
CA GLU A 47 19.70 -7.42 -7.80
C GLU A 47 19.23 -6.13 -7.17
N LYS A 48 18.75 -6.20 -5.93
CA LYS A 48 18.14 -5.03 -5.23
C LYS A 48 17.18 -4.28 -6.16
N PRO A 49 16.06 -4.93 -6.58
CA PRO A 49 15.12 -4.32 -7.52
C PRO A 49 14.45 -3.07 -6.92
N ASP A 50 13.88 -2.22 -7.77
CA ASP A 50 13.14 -1.04 -7.32
C ASP A 50 11.77 -1.41 -6.72
N LEU A 51 11.22 -2.59 -7.07
CA LEU A 51 9.97 -3.14 -6.53
C LEU A 51 9.91 -4.65 -6.76
N VAL A 52 9.28 -5.37 -5.83
CA VAL A 52 8.98 -6.80 -5.93
C VAL A 52 7.48 -7.01 -6.06
N ILE A 53 7.06 -7.83 -7.03
CA ILE A 53 5.73 -8.41 -7.13
C ILE A 53 5.86 -9.87 -6.69
N LEU A 54 5.08 -10.31 -5.72
CA LEU A 54 5.29 -11.56 -5.01
C LEU A 54 3.98 -12.34 -4.87
N ASP A 55 3.89 -13.50 -5.52
CA ASP A 55 2.80 -14.43 -5.23
C ASP A 55 2.97 -15.07 -3.84
N ILE A 56 1.87 -15.37 -3.19
CA ILE A 56 1.86 -16.10 -1.91
C ILE A 56 2.13 -17.58 -2.15
N MET A 57 1.45 -18.17 -3.13
CA MET A 57 1.43 -19.62 -3.36
C MET A 57 2.57 -20.03 -4.29
N LEU A 58 3.80 -19.97 -3.78
CA LEU A 58 5.00 -20.32 -4.55
C LEU A 58 5.53 -21.70 -4.17
N PRO A 59 6.12 -22.44 -5.13
CA PRO A 59 6.88 -23.63 -4.80
C PRO A 59 8.16 -23.29 -4.04
N GLY A 60 8.58 -24.22 -3.18
CA GLY A 60 9.80 -24.11 -2.38
C GLY A 60 9.62 -23.28 -1.11
N GLU A 61 9.60 -21.98 -1.19
CA GLU A 61 9.37 -21.05 -0.05
C GLU A 61 8.12 -20.21 -0.31
N ASN A 62 7.18 -20.21 0.65
CA ASN A 62 5.94 -19.43 0.56
C ASN A 62 6.24 -17.93 0.47
N GLY A 63 5.47 -17.19 -0.33
CA GLY A 63 5.69 -15.76 -0.55
C GLY A 63 5.60 -14.91 0.72
N LEU A 64 4.77 -15.27 1.71
CA LEU A 64 4.74 -14.56 3.00
C LEU A 64 6.05 -14.73 3.78
N ASP A 65 6.71 -15.91 3.69
CA ASP A 65 8.00 -16.12 4.33
C ASP A 65 9.12 -15.34 3.61
N VAL A 66 9.08 -15.30 2.28
CA VAL A 66 9.97 -14.43 1.46
C VAL A 66 9.79 -12.96 1.87
N CYS A 67 8.55 -12.48 1.99
CA CYS A 67 8.22 -11.12 2.42
C CYS A 67 8.78 -10.83 3.82
N ARG A 68 8.52 -11.73 4.77
CA ARG A 68 9.03 -11.62 6.16
C ARG A 68 10.55 -11.51 6.21
N ARG A 69 11.25 -12.40 5.52
CA ARG A 69 12.74 -12.39 5.44
C ARG A 69 13.25 -11.09 4.86
N MET A 70 12.68 -10.67 3.74
CA MET A 70 13.05 -9.44 3.06
C MET A 70 12.84 -8.21 3.95
N LYS A 71 11.68 -8.09 4.61
CA LYS A 71 11.37 -6.95 5.48
C LYS A 71 12.15 -6.96 6.81
N SER A 72 12.70 -8.11 7.20
CA SER A 72 13.60 -8.22 8.37
C SER A 72 15.05 -7.90 8.05
N ALA A 73 15.46 -7.95 6.77
CA ALA A 73 16.84 -7.68 6.35
C ALA A 73 17.06 -6.16 6.20
N PRO A 74 18.06 -5.55 6.91
CA PRO A 74 18.27 -4.09 6.90
C PRO A 74 18.42 -3.48 5.50
N GLU A 75 19.11 -4.18 4.58
CA GLU A 75 19.36 -3.71 3.22
C GLU A 75 18.19 -3.93 2.26
N LEU A 76 17.20 -4.77 2.61
CA LEU A 76 16.08 -5.14 1.74
C LEU A 76 14.75 -4.55 2.20
N LYS A 77 14.61 -4.23 3.47
CA LYS A 77 13.33 -3.81 4.10
C LYS A 77 12.67 -2.59 3.44
N ASN A 78 13.48 -1.74 2.80
CA ASN A 78 13.00 -0.54 2.13
C ASN A 78 12.56 -0.78 0.67
N ILE A 79 12.84 -1.97 0.12
CA ILE A 79 12.34 -2.33 -1.21
C ILE A 79 10.84 -2.58 -1.10
N PRO A 80 10.00 -1.86 -1.88
CA PRO A 80 8.56 -2.06 -1.83
C PRO A 80 8.14 -3.42 -2.38
N VAL A 81 7.10 -3.99 -1.77
CA VAL A 81 6.53 -5.29 -2.13
C VAL A 81 5.04 -5.16 -2.38
N ILE A 82 4.59 -5.65 -3.53
CA ILE A 82 3.17 -5.90 -3.82
C ILE A 82 2.94 -7.41 -3.75
N ILE A 83 2.03 -7.85 -2.90
CA ILE A 83 1.63 -9.26 -2.82
C ILE A 83 0.50 -9.54 -3.81
N LEU A 84 0.63 -10.65 -4.55
CA LEU A 84 -0.47 -11.25 -5.31
C LEU A 84 -1.09 -12.37 -4.47
N SER A 85 -2.41 -12.40 -4.35
CA SER A 85 -3.09 -13.43 -3.57
C SER A 85 -4.32 -13.99 -4.28
N ALA A 86 -4.67 -15.27 -4.02
CA ALA A 86 -5.89 -15.87 -4.50
C ALA A 86 -7.12 -15.26 -3.81
N LYS A 87 -8.29 -15.39 -4.44
CA LYS A 87 -9.56 -14.92 -3.92
C LYS A 87 -9.99 -15.73 -2.70
N GLY A 88 -10.17 -15.08 -1.54
CA GLY A 88 -10.79 -15.68 -0.35
C GLY A 88 -9.92 -15.71 0.90
N ASP A 89 -8.62 -15.48 0.83
CA ASP A 89 -7.72 -15.54 1.99
C ASP A 89 -7.58 -14.17 2.66
N GLU A 90 -8.63 -13.73 3.38
CA GLU A 90 -8.56 -12.50 4.18
C GLU A 90 -7.42 -12.55 5.21
N LEU A 91 -7.10 -13.74 5.72
CA LEU A 91 -6.00 -13.94 6.66
C LEU A 91 -4.65 -13.66 6.01
N ASP A 92 -4.42 -14.09 4.76
CA ASP A 92 -3.17 -13.86 4.04
C ASP A 92 -2.96 -12.38 3.72
N ILE A 93 -4.05 -11.66 3.44
CA ILE A 93 -4.03 -10.21 3.23
C ILE A 93 -3.57 -9.48 4.50
N VAL A 94 -4.21 -9.79 5.63
CA VAL A 94 -3.87 -9.22 6.94
C VAL A 94 -2.43 -9.53 7.28
N LEU A 95 -2.03 -10.80 7.12
CA LEU A 95 -0.66 -11.24 7.41
C LEU A 95 0.35 -10.52 6.51
N GLY A 96 0.11 -10.43 5.21
CA GLY A 96 1.01 -9.75 4.27
C GLY A 96 1.24 -8.29 4.62
N LEU A 97 0.17 -7.56 4.97
CA LEU A 97 0.26 -6.17 5.40
C LEU A 97 0.96 -6.02 6.76
N GLU A 98 0.72 -6.93 7.71
CA GLU A 98 1.41 -6.96 9.00
C GLU A 98 2.91 -7.26 8.86
N LEU A 99 3.28 -8.08 7.89
CA LEU A 99 4.67 -8.38 7.53
C LEU A 99 5.38 -7.21 6.82
N GLY A 100 4.64 -6.16 6.46
CA GLY A 100 5.20 -4.94 5.89
C GLY A 100 5.13 -4.85 4.37
N ALA A 101 4.29 -5.65 3.70
CA ALA A 101 3.98 -5.43 2.29
C ALA A 101 3.40 -4.03 2.07
N ASP A 102 3.77 -3.40 0.96
CA ASP A 102 3.37 -2.03 0.64
C ASP A 102 1.97 -1.94 0.01
N ASP A 103 1.56 -3.03 -0.64
CA ASP A 103 0.22 -3.20 -1.18
C ASP A 103 -0.04 -4.68 -1.46
N TYR A 104 -1.31 -5.02 -1.77
CA TYR A 104 -1.64 -6.35 -2.27
C TYR A 104 -2.69 -6.26 -3.38
N VAL A 105 -2.70 -7.26 -4.26
CA VAL A 105 -3.60 -7.34 -5.40
C VAL A 105 -4.19 -8.74 -5.47
N GLN A 106 -5.52 -8.80 -5.46
CA GLN A 106 -6.23 -10.07 -5.50
C GLN A 106 -6.34 -10.60 -6.94
N LYS A 107 -6.05 -11.89 -7.13
CA LYS A 107 -6.30 -12.63 -8.38
C LYS A 107 -7.80 -13.00 -8.49
N PRO A 108 -8.44 -12.85 -9.66
CA PRO A 108 -7.92 -12.31 -10.91
C PRO A 108 -7.89 -10.78 -10.91
N PHE A 109 -6.85 -10.18 -11.49
CA PHE A 109 -6.64 -8.73 -11.54
C PHE A 109 -6.48 -8.20 -12.98
N SER A 110 -6.66 -6.89 -13.12
CA SER A 110 -6.30 -6.19 -14.35
C SER A 110 -4.82 -5.78 -14.32
N PRO A 111 -4.00 -6.12 -15.34
CA PRO A 111 -2.61 -5.67 -15.39
C PRO A 111 -2.45 -4.16 -15.37
N LYS A 112 -3.36 -3.42 -16.02
CA LYS A 112 -3.36 -1.95 -15.97
C LYS A 112 -3.48 -1.41 -14.55
N ILE A 113 -4.35 -2.04 -13.75
CA ILE A 113 -4.56 -1.69 -12.35
C ILE A 113 -3.30 -2.00 -11.52
N LEU A 114 -2.70 -3.18 -11.69
CA LEU A 114 -1.44 -3.54 -11.03
C LEU A 114 -0.36 -2.51 -11.35
N PHE A 115 -0.22 -2.09 -12.61
CA PHE A 115 0.83 -1.15 -13.01
C PHE A 115 0.54 0.30 -12.58
N SER A 116 -0.71 0.71 -12.39
CA SER A 116 -1.03 1.99 -11.76
C SER A 116 -0.56 2.03 -10.30
N ARG A 117 -0.75 0.93 -9.55
CA ARG A 117 -0.26 0.76 -8.17
C ARG A 117 1.26 0.76 -8.10
N ILE A 118 1.93 0.03 -9.00
CA ILE A 118 3.40 0.03 -9.11
C ILE A 118 3.93 1.45 -9.32
N LYS A 119 3.34 2.19 -10.28
CA LYS A 119 3.72 3.58 -10.57
C LYS A 119 3.58 4.47 -9.35
N ALA A 120 2.49 4.35 -8.61
CA ALA A 120 2.25 5.14 -7.40
C ALA A 120 3.27 4.79 -6.29
N ILE A 121 3.58 3.51 -6.08
CA ILE A 121 4.58 3.07 -5.09
C ILE A 121 5.99 3.57 -5.46
N LEU A 122 6.39 3.41 -6.72
CA LEU A 122 7.72 3.83 -7.18
C LEU A 122 7.91 5.35 -7.18
N ARG A 123 6.83 6.14 -7.26
CA ARG A 123 6.86 7.60 -7.14
C ARG A 123 7.22 8.06 -5.72
N ARG A 124 6.91 7.29 -4.67
CA ARG A 124 7.22 7.62 -3.26
C ARG A 124 8.72 7.83 -2.98
N GLY A 125 9.60 7.29 -3.83
CA GLY A 125 11.05 7.39 -3.66
C GLY A 125 11.75 8.50 -4.45
N TYR A 126 11.03 9.31 -5.24
CA TYR A 126 11.69 10.10 -6.30
C TYR A 126 11.13 11.50 -6.57
N GLU A 127 10.89 12.34 -5.55
CA GLU A 127 10.95 13.80 -5.78
C GLU A 127 11.20 14.56 -4.47
N PRO A 128 12.36 15.28 -4.36
CA PRO A 128 12.45 16.44 -3.52
C PRO A 128 11.94 17.68 -4.29
N GLU A 129 11.11 18.48 -3.64
CA GLU A 129 10.76 19.86 -4.03
C GLU A 129 9.81 20.06 -5.21
N LYS A 130 8.51 19.83 -4.98
CA LYS A 130 7.45 20.69 -5.54
C LYS A 130 6.41 20.92 -4.44
N THR A 131 5.83 22.11 -4.43
CA THR A 131 4.85 22.62 -3.45
C THR A 131 3.99 21.51 -2.81
N VAL A 132 4.41 21.07 -1.64
CA VAL A 132 3.79 19.97 -0.91
C VAL A 132 2.37 20.38 -0.55
N LYS A 133 1.37 19.78 -1.20
CA LYS A 133 -0.02 19.88 -0.75
C LYS A 133 -0.19 19.03 0.50
N MET A 134 0.32 19.53 1.61
CA MET A 134 0.23 18.89 2.90
C MET A 134 -1.13 19.18 3.53
N VAL A 135 -1.97 18.17 3.68
CA VAL A 135 -3.20 18.27 4.44
C VAL A 135 -2.89 17.98 5.91
N LYS A 136 -2.83 19.04 6.72
CA LYS A 136 -2.59 18.91 8.17
C LYS A 136 -3.87 18.50 8.89
N PHE A 137 -3.74 17.52 9.77
CA PHE A 137 -4.79 17.13 10.72
C PHE A 137 -4.14 16.72 12.02
N ASN A 138 -4.45 17.47 13.07
CA ASN A 138 -3.82 17.36 14.38
C ASN A 138 -2.27 17.40 14.29
N GLU A 139 -1.57 16.42 14.84
CA GLU A 139 -0.11 16.30 14.80
C GLU A 139 0.43 15.64 13.51
N PHE A 140 -0.47 15.29 12.57
CA PHE A 140 -0.13 14.60 11.34
C PHE A 140 -0.18 15.53 10.13
N GLY A 141 0.67 15.26 9.16
CA GLY A 141 0.65 15.85 7.84
C GLY A 141 0.53 14.77 6.78
N LEU A 142 -0.52 14.83 5.97
CA LEU A 142 -0.74 13.95 4.83
C LEU A 142 -0.22 14.64 3.57
N ASP A 143 0.89 14.14 3.04
CA ASP A 143 1.44 14.59 1.77
C ASP A 143 0.73 13.86 0.63
N VAL A 144 -0.15 14.59 -0.07
CA VAL A 144 -0.99 14.01 -1.10
C VAL A 144 -0.20 13.67 -2.37
N GLU A 145 0.88 14.39 -2.63
CA GLU A 145 1.71 14.17 -3.83
C GLU A 145 2.70 13.01 -3.64
N GLN A 146 3.24 12.88 -2.43
CA GLN A 146 4.20 11.82 -2.11
C GLN A 146 3.54 10.55 -1.53
N TYR A 147 2.22 10.54 -1.34
CA TYR A 147 1.48 9.43 -0.68
C TYR A 147 2.08 9.07 0.68
N LEU A 148 2.46 10.08 1.46
CA LEU A 148 3.19 9.93 2.69
C LEU A 148 2.42 10.54 3.87
N LEU A 149 2.37 9.81 4.97
CA LEU A 149 1.91 10.33 6.24
C LEU A 149 3.12 10.68 7.11
N ARG A 150 3.09 11.85 7.75
CA ARG A 150 4.13 12.30 8.69
C ARG A 150 3.51 12.64 10.05
N LYS A 151 4.28 12.36 11.10
CA LYS A 151 4.05 12.86 12.47
C LYS A 151 5.31 13.61 12.88
N GLY A 152 5.28 14.95 12.81
CA GLY A 152 6.49 15.76 12.85
C GLY A 152 7.44 15.35 11.72
N ASP A 153 8.71 15.07 12.03
CA ASP A 153 9.73 14.63 11.06
C ASP A 153 9.68 13.12 10.74
N LYS A 154 8.89 12.36 11.49
CA LYS A 154 8.80 10.92 11.31
C LYS A 154 7.79 10.55 10.22
N ALA A 155 8.26 9.85 9.17
CA ALA A 155 7.40 9.26 8.17
C ALA A 155 6.73 7.97 8.70
N ILE A 156 5.43 7.82 8.44
CA ILE A 156 4.65 6.63 8.75
C ILE A 156 4.30 5.98 7.42
N PRO A 157 4.82 4.77 7.13
CA PRO A 157 4.53 4.10 5.87
C PRO A 157 3.08 3.62 5.84
N LEU A 158 2.35 4.01 4.79
CA LEU A 158 1.00 3.54 4.50
C LEU A 158 1.00 2.78 3.17
N THR A 159 0.15 1.75 3.08
CA THR A 159 -0.19 1.19 1.76
C THR A 159 -1.01 2.20 0.96
N LEU A 160 -1.16 1.98 -0.36
CA LEU A 160 -1.99 2.87 -1.18
C LEU A 160 -3.44 2.89 -0.70
N SER A 161 -3.98 1.72 -0.35
CA SER A 161 -5.33 1.58 0.18
C SER A 161 -5.51 2.35 1.50
N GLU A 162 -4.58 2.18 2.43
CA GLU A 162 -4.59 2.92 3.70
C GLU A 162 -4.49 4.44 3.50
N PHE A 163 -3.62 4.85 2.57
CA PHE A 163 -3.46 6.25 2.23
C PHE A 163 -4.76 6.83 1.63
N GLY A 164 -5.37 6.12 0.67
CA GLY A 164 -6.63 6.51 0.04
C GLY A 164 -7.76 6.66 1.05
N ILE A 165 -7.93 5.67 1.95
CA ILE A 165 -8.93 5.69 3.01
C ILE A 165 -8.68 6.87 3.96
N LEU A 166 -7.44 7.07 4.42
CA LEU A 166 -7.09 8.16 5.32
C LEU A 166 -7.33 9.53 4.67
N ARG A 167 -6.89 9.71 3.41
CA ARG A 167 -7.15 10.93 2.63
C ARG A 167 -8.64 11.24 2.57
N ARG A 168 -9.46 10.23 2.31
CA ARG A 168 -10.91 10.38 2.21
C ARG A 168 -11.55 10.79 3.54
N LEU A 169 -11.15 10.13 4.61
CA LEU A 169 -11.60 10.47 5.97
C LEU A 169 -11.19 11.90 6.36
N VAL A 170 -9.96 12.30 6.06
CA VAL A 170 -9.45 13.64 6.35
C VAL A 170 -10.17 14.71 5.54
N SER A 171 -10.46 14.47 4.26
CA SER A 171 -11.21 15.40 3.38
C SER A 171 -12.69 15.52 3.76
N ASN A 172 -13.23 14.52 4.46
CA ASN A 172 -14.63 14.49 4.91
C ASN A 172 -14.75 14.49 6.44
N ARG A 173 -13.85 15.18 7.11
CA ARG A 173 -13.76 15.23 8.57
C ARG A 173 -15.11 15.54 9.22
N GLY A 174 -15.48 14.79 10.25
CA GLY A 174 -16.74 14.90 10.97
C GLY A 174 -17.94 14.22 10.30
N LYS A 175 -17.84 13.84 9.02
CA LYS A 175 -18.91 13.12 8.31
C LYS A 175 -18.70 11.60 8.45
N VAL A 176 -19.82 10.88 8.57
CA VAL A 176 -19.81 9.42 8.49
C VAL A 176 -19.73 9.00 7.02
N LEU A 177 -18.73 8.22 6.67
CA LEU A 177 -18.59 7.62 5.34
C LEU A 177 -18.94 6.14 5.44
N THR A 178 -19.82 5.68 4.56
CA THR A 178 -20.11 4.25 4.44
C THR A 178 -18.92 3.50 3.87
N ARG A 179 -18.88 2.16 4.09
CA ARG A 179 -17.84 1.32 3.50
C ARG A 179 -17.79 1.45 1.97
N ASN A 180 -18.96 1.48 1.33
CA ASN A 180 -19.04 1.68 -0.12
C ASN A 180 -18.52 3.06 -0.54
N GLN A 181 -18.84 4.13 0.16
CA GLN A 181 -18.31 5.46 -0.13
C GLN A 181 -16.78 5.54 0.05
N LEU A 182 -16.22 4.80 0.98
CA LEU A 182 -14.77 4.68 1.11
C LEU A 182 -14.13 3.89 -0.04
N LEU A 183 -14.91 2.99 -0.70
CA LEU A 183 -14.49 2.23 -1.88
C LEU A 183 -14.68 2.99 -3.20
N ASP A 184 -15.87 3.54 -3.44
CA ASP A 184 -16.31 4.06 -4.74
C ASP A 184 -15.53 5.31 -5.16
N ASP A 185 -15.25 6.19 -4.23
CA ASP A 185 -14.53 7.43 -4.52
C ASP A 185 -13.01 7.23 -4.68
N ILE A 186 -12.50 6.11 -4.20
CA ILE A 186 -11.11 5.70 -4.42
C ILE A 186 -10.97 5.06 -5.81
N ASN A 187 -12.06 4.45 -6.32
CA ASN A 187 -12.14 3.88 -7.66
C ASN A 187 -12.40 4.94 -8.77
N ASN A 188 -12.94 6.12 -8.43
CA ASN A 188 -13.19 7.21 -9.38
C ASN A 188 -11.98 8.13 -9.62
N ASP A 189 -11.03 8.20 -8.71
CA ASP A 189 -9.69 8.69 -9.01
C ASP A 189 -8.94 7.52 -9.66
N ASP A 190 -8.62 7.60 -10.94
CA ASP A 190 -7.96 6.57 -11.78
C ASP A 190 -6.69 5.92 -11.16
N ASP A 191 -6.25 6.41 -10.01
CA ASP A 191 -5.04 6.00 -9.30
C ASP A 191 -5.27 5.02 -8.13
N PHE A 192 -6.52 4.76 -7.67
CA PHE A 192 -6.76 3.98 -6.45
C PHE A 192 -7.84 2.91 -6.64
N ILE A 193 -7.46 1.66 -6.58
CA ILE A 193 -8.39 0.55 -6.35
C ILE A 193 -8.12 0.01 -4.95
N VAL A 194 -9.05 0.21 -4.05
CA VAL A 194 -9.03 -0.35 -2.70
C VAL A 194 -9.77 -1.68 -2.72
N ASP A 195 -9.20 -2.66 -2.07
CA ASP A 195 -9.89 -3.92 -1.78
C ASP A 195 -11.16 -3.68 -0.96
N ARG A 196 -12.12 -4.60 -1.11
CA ARG A 196 -13.43 -4.52 -0.47
C ARG A 196 -13.39 -4.63 1.06
N ASN A 197 -12.24 -5.01 1.63
CA ASN A 197 -12.10 -5.18 3.07
C ASN A 197 -11.62 -3.91 3.79
N ILE A 198 -12.46 -2.88 3.79
CA ILE A 198 -12.18 -1.61 4.48
C ILE A 198 -11.84 -1.79 5.95
N ASP A 199 -12.48 -2.77 6.62
CA ASP A 199 -12.32 -2.98 8.07
C ASP A 199 -10.87 -3.38 8.41
N VAL A 200 -10.21 -4.18 7.57
CA VAL A 200 -8.79 -4.56 7.71
C VAL A 200 -7.88 -3.35 7.58
N HIS A 201 -8.11 -2.54 6.55
CA HIS A 201 -7.31 -1.33 6.34
C HIS A 201 -7.47 -0.31 7.46
N ILE A 202 -8.68 -0.17 8.01
CA ILE A 202 -8.94 0.69 9.17
C ILE A 202 -8.23 0.16 10.43
N ALA A 203 -8.23 -1.15 10.65
CA ALA A 203 -7.52 -1.76 11.77
C ALA A 203 -6.01 -1.50 11.67
N SER A 204 -5.43 -1.71 10.48
CA SER A 204 -4.02 -1.44 10.20
C SER A 204 -3.67 0.05 10.36
N LEU A 205 -4.52 0.96 9.85
CA LEU A 205 -4.35 2.40 10.04
C LEU A 205 -4.32 2.78 11.53
N ARG A 206 -5.27 2.30 12.34
CA ARG A 206 -5.30 2.55 13.79
C ARG A 206 -4.01 2.11 14.47
N LYS A 207 -3.49 0.92 14.11
CA LYS A 207 -2.23 0.40 14.63
C LYS A 207 -1.04 1.31 14.26
N LYS A 208 -0.97 1.78 13.00
CA LYS A 208 0.12 2.64 12.51
C LYS A 208 0.07 4.06 13.07
N LEU A 209 -1.12 4.60 13.28
CA LEU A 209 -1.33 5.92 13.87
C LEU A 209 -1.04 5.95 15.37
N GLY A 210 -1.08 4.78 16.02
CA GLY A 210 -0.72 4.59 17.41
C GLY A 210 -1.90 4.65 18.39
N PRO A 211 -1.71 4.20 19.64
CA PRO A 211 -2.80 4.02 20.62
C PRO A 211 -3.45 5.33 21.11
N THR A 212 -2.78 6.45 20.91
CA THR A 212 -3.33 7.78 21.24
C THR A 212 -4.21 8.35 20.12
N PHE A 213 -4.30 7.65 18.98
CA PHE A 213 -5.09 8.05 17.84
C PHE A 213 -6.42 7.29 17.80
N ASP A 214 -7.42 7.80 18.49
CA ASP A 214 -8.77 7.22 18.58
C ASP A 214 -9.80 7.93 17.67
N TRP A 215 -9.34 8.77 16.77
CA TRP A 215 -10.23 9.64 15.96
C TRP A 215 -10.89 8.97 14.77
N ILE A 216 -10.45 7.80 14.33
CA ILE A 216 -11.19 6.99 13.38
C ILE A 216 -12.25 6.19 14.15
N GLU A 217 -13.44 6.74 14.24
CA GLU A 217 -14.56 6.12 14.93
C GLU A 217 -15.30 5.13 14.04
N THR A 218 -15.73 4.00 14.62
CA THR A 218 -16.63 3.06 13.96
C THR A 218 -18.08 3.44 14.26
N VAL A 219 -18.85 3.75 13.22
CA VAL A 219 -20.31 3.93 13.32
C VAL A 219 -20.95 2.60 12.96
N ARG A 220 -21.39 1.85 14.00
CA ARG A 220 -21.93 0.50 13.85
C ARG A 220 -23.04 0.42 12.80
N GLY A 221 -22.95 -0.57 11.91
CA GLY A 221 -23.91 -0.78 10.82
C GLY A 221 -23.82 0.21 9.66
N VAL A 222 -22.99 1.28 9.73
CA VAL A 222 -22.88 2.31 8.70
C VAL A 222 -21.48 2.34 8.08
N GLY A 223 -20.43 2.67 8.86
CA GLY A 223 -19.09 2.87 8.32
C GLY A 223 -18.16 3.54 9.33
N TYR A 224 -17.40 4.52 8.87
CA TYR A 224 -16.35 5.18 9.64
C TYR A 224 -16.42 6.70 9.55
N ARG A 225 -15.92 7.35 10.58
CA ARG A 225 -15.81 8.80 10.67
C ARG A 225 -14.45 9.18 11.25
N LEU A 226 -13.83 10.23 10.70
CA LEU A 226 -12.73 10.90 11.37
C LEU A 226 -13.29 12.01 12.24
N SER A 227 -13.27 11.81 13.57
CA SER A 227 -13.71 12.82 14.52
C SER A 227 -12.71 13.99 14.56
N ALA A 228 -13.22 15.21 14.77
CA ALA A 228 -12.36 16.32 15.12
C ALA A 228 -12.01 16.20 16.61
N PRO A 229 -10.77 16.49 17.06
CA PRO A 229 -10.57 16.73 18.46
C PRO A 229 -11.52 17.85 18.90
N ALA A 230 -12.12 17.72 20.08
CA ALA A 230 -12.86 18.83 20.68
C ALA A 230 -11.95 20.07 20.62
N ALA A 231 -12.47 21.18 20.11
CA ALA A 231 -11.78 22.45 20.22
C ALA A 231 -11.42 22.63 21.71
N PRO A 232 -10.20 23.10 22.05
CA PRO A 232 -9.89 23.41 23.43
C PRO A 232 -11.03 24.33 23.91
N THR A 233 -11.74 23.89 24.94
CA THR A 233 -12.71 24.75 25.64
C THR A 233 -11.90 25.90 26.19
N ASP A 234 -12.08 27.06 25.59
CA ASP A 234 -11.58 28.31 26.14
C ASP A 234 -12.25 28.46 27.53
N THR A 235 -11.58 27.98 28.55
CA THR A 235 -11.94 28.29 29.92
C THR A 235 -11.46 29.73 30.15
N GLY A 236 -12.31 30.66 29.68
CA GLY A 236 -12.20 32.05 30.06
C GLY A 236 -12.28 32.17 31.56
N THR A 237 -11.24 32.69 32.14
CA THR A 237 -11.20 33.30 33.46
C THR A 237 -11.03 34.80 33.26
#